data_dd5e6312713794e8f75a2c3c49d34372
#
_entry.id   dd5e6312713794e8f75a2c3c49d34372
#
_cell.length_a   1.000
_cell.length_b   1.000
_cell.length_c   1.000
_cell.angle_alpha   90.00
_cell.angle_beta   90.00
_cell.angle_gamma   90.00
#
_symmetry.space_group_name_H-M   'P 1'
#
loop_
_entity.id
_entity.type
_entity.pdbx_description
1 polymer ?
#
loop_
_entity_poly.entity_id
_entity_poly.type
_entity_poly.pdbx_seq_one_letter_code
_entity_poly.pdbx_strand_id
1 'polypeptide(L)'
;MGTNTALRRAYEIMGDTTPLTTDCGLLCGGACCKGDENAGMWVFPGEECFLGSFTLKENETNTVAVCGGVCNRDERPLSCRIFPLFPMVIESPRTGRLRVEAMPDPRAFRICPLFREGNEIDPAFKKQVERVGRELIKNKELRNYLLETTDFLRYLYTVKEKLG
;
A
#
# COMPACT_ATOMS: atom_id res chain seq x y z
N MET A 1 -3.54 18.55 10.56
CA MET A 1 -4.02 18.33 9.19
C MET A 1 -5.12 17.28 9.23
N GLY A 2 -6.25 17.54 8.59
CA GLY A 2 -7.36 16.60 8.53
C GLY A 2 -7.00 15.35 7.70
N THR A 3 -7.61 14.21 8.03
CA THR A 3 -7.37 12.91 7.37
C THR A 3 -7.61 12.99 5.86
N ASN A 4 -8.72 13.57 5.42
CA ASN A 4 -9.04 13.72 3.99
C ASN A 4 -8.01 14.59 3.24
N THR A 5 -7.47 15.63 3.89
CA THR A 5 -6.45 16.49 3.27
C THR A 5 -5.14 15.71 3.08
N ALA A 6 -4.74 14.92 4.07
CA ALA A 6 -3.53 14.09 3.98
C ALA A 6 -3.68 13.03 2.88
N LEU A 7 -4.85 12.38 2.79
CA LEU A 7 -5.12 11.38 1.76
C LEU A 7 -5.12 12.01 0.35
N ARG A 8 -5.79 13.16 0.15
CA ARG A 8 -5.77 13.85 -1.15
C ARG A 8 -4.34 14.14 -1.62
N ARG A 9 -3.50 14.66 -0.72
CA ARG A 9 -2.08 14.90 -1.02
C ARG A 9 -1.32 13.62 -1.34
N ALA A 10 -1.61 12.53 -0.64
CA ALA A 10 -1.02 11.23 -0.93
C ALA A 10 -1.39 10.73 -2.33
N TYR A 11 -2.65 10.87 -2.73
CA TYR A 11 -3.10 10.57 -4.10
C TYR A 11 -2.41 11.45 -5.15
N GLU A 12 -2.30 12.75 -4.90
CA GLU A 12 -1.59 13.70 -5.79
C GLU A 12 -0.10 13.33 -5.93
N ILE A 13 0.57 12.95 -4.83
CA ILE A 13 1.97 12.52 -4.84
C ILE A 13 2.15 11.26 -5.67
N MET A 14 1.28 10.27 -5.51
CA MET A 14 1.36 9.03 -6.30
C MET A 14 1.08 9.26 -7.78
N GLY A 15 0.07 10.08 -8.09
CA GLY A 15 -0.34 10.32 -9.48
C GLY A 15 -0.51 9.01 -10.25
N ASP A 16 0.05 8.95 -11.45
CA ASP A 16 0.06 7.78 -12.32
C ASP A 16 1.35 6.94 -12.23
N THR A 17 2.17 7.18 -11.21
CA THR A 17 3.43 6.46 -11.02
C THR A 17 3.16 4.97 -10.81
N THR A 18 3.91 4.12 -11.49
CA THR A 18 3.80 2.65 -11.44
C THR A 18 5.11 2.01 -10.99
N PRO A 19 5.09 0.76 -10.48
CA PRO A 19 6.29 0.05 -10.03
C PRO A 19 7.38 -0.12 -11.10
N LEU A 20 6.99 -0.10 -12.36
CA LEU A 20 7.87 -0.11 -13.52
C LEU A 20 7.72 1.19 -14.31
N THR A 21 8.60 1.44 -15.24
CA THR A 21 8.49 2.57 -16.18
C THR A 21 7.27 2.46 -17.11
N THR A 22 6.69 1.26 -17.20
CA THR A 22 5.43 0.97 -17.90
C THR A 22 4.39 0.45 -16.93
N ASP A 23 3.13 0.30 -17.38
CA ASP A 23 2.09 -0.34 -16.54
C ASP A 23 2.49 -1.79 -16.24
N CYS A 24 2.77 -2.08 -14.96
CA CYS A 24 3.17 -3.41 -14.54
C CYS A 24 2.07 -4.47 -14.77
N GLY A 25 0.80 -4.05 -14.80
CA GLY A 25 -0.33 -4.94 -15.10
C GLY A 25 -0.29 -5.54 -16.51
N LEU A 26 0.36 -4.87 -17.45
CA LEU A 26 0.56 -5.39 -18.81
C LEU A 26 1.49 -6.61 -18.83
N LEU A 27 2.45 -6.67 -17.89
CA LEU A 27 3.40 -7.79 -17.81
C LEU A 27 2.83 -9.00 -17.06
N CYS A 28 2.06 -8.77 -16.00
CA CYS A 28 1.57 -9.84 -15.14
C CYS A 28 0.09 -10.20 -15.37
N GLY A 29 -0.58 -9.55 -16.33
CA GLY A 29 -2.02 -9.73 -16.56
C GLY A 29 -2.87 -9.30 -15.37
N GLY A 30 -2.40 -8.32 -14.57
CA GLY A 30 -3.14 -7.83 -13.40
C GLY A 30 -3.20 -8.85 -12.25
N ALA A 31 -2.14 -9.60 -12.02
CA ALA A 31 -2.11 -10.67 -11.00
C ALA A 31 -2.58 -10.21 -9.60
N CYS A 32 -2.25 -8.98 -9.19
CA CYS A 32 -2.70 -8.41 -7.93
C CYS A 32 -4.21 -8.05 -7.91
N CYS A 33 -4.85 -7.98 -9.08
CA CYS A 33 -6.28 -7.71 -9.21
C CYS A 33 -7.12 -8.99 -9.32
N LYS A 34 -6.50 -10.15 -9.37
CA LYS A 34 -7.17 -11.45 -9.43
C LYS A 34 -7.52 -11.89 -8.02
N GLY A 35 -8.76 -11.69 -7.63
CA GLY A 35 -9.28 -12.10 -6.34
C GLY A 35 -10.70 -12.63 -6.46
N ASP A 36 -11.17 -13.24 -5.41
CA ASP A 36 -12.57 -13.61 -5.25
C ASP A 36 -13.38 -12.46 -4.63
N GLU A 37 -14.65 -12.71 -4.36
CA GLU A 37 -15.56 -11.75 -3.73
C GLU A 37 -15.17 -11.32 -2.30
N ASN A 38 -14.14 -11.94 -1.71
CA ASN A 38 -13.61 -11.63 -0.38
C ASN A 38 -12.19 -11.05 -0.43
N ALA A 39 -11.55 -11.07 -1.60
CA ALA A 39 -10.21 -10.55 -1.78
C ALA A 39 -10.24 -9.07 -2.13
N GLY A 40 -9.33 -8.32 -1.54
CA GLY A 40 -9.21 -6.89 -1.79
C GLY A 40 -8.04 -6.28 -1.04
N MET A 41 -7.94 -4.97 -1.13
CA MET A 41 -6.86 -4.22 -0.48
C MET A 41 -7.39 -3.53 0.78
N TRP A 42 -6.54 -3.45 1.80
CA TRP A 42 -6.87 -2.69 3.01
C TRP A 42 -7.00 -1.21 2.69
N VAL A 43 -8.04 -0.60 3.21
CA VAL A 43 -8.38 0.81 3.04
C VAL A 43 -7.72 1.61 4.15
N PHE A 44 -7.13 2.74 3.80
CA PHE A 44 -6.63 3.66 4.82
C PHE A 44 -7.78 4.32 5.59
N PRO A 45 -7.63 4.62 6.89
CA PRO A 45 -8.66 5.32 7.66
C PRO A 45 -9.11 6.62 6.96
N GLY A 46 -10.41 6.78 6.76
CA GLY A 46 -11.00 7.94 6.09
C GLY A 46 -10.95 7.90 4.57
N GLU A 47 -10.37 6.86 3.97
CA GLU A 47 -10.29 6.72 2.51
C GLU A 47 -11.62 6.30 1.89
N GLU A 48 -12.54 5.77 2.66
CA GLU A 48 -13.83 5.24 2.21
C GLU A 48 -14.60 6.25 1.35
N CYS A 49 -14.49 7.54 1.65
CA CYS A 49 -15.15 8.59 0.90
C CYS A 49 -14.60 8.80 -0.53
N PHE A 50 -13.44 8.24 -0.85
CA PHE A 50 -12.83 8.27 -2.19
C PHE A 50 -13.16 7.04 -3.03
N LEU A 51 -13.75 6.01 -2.43
CA LEU A 51 -13.90 4.67 -3.01
C LEU A 51 -15.35 4.31 -3.36
N GLY A 52 -16.13 5.28 -3.85
CA GLY A 52 -17.55 5.12 -4.11
C GLY A 52 -17.94 3.99 -5.08
N SER A 53 -17.02 3.59 -5.97
CA SER A 53 -17.23 2.48 -6.93
C SER A 53 -16.86 1.10 -6.39
N PHE A 54 -16.22 1.04 -5.22
CA PHE A 54 -15.80 -0.22 -4.61
C PHE A 54 -16.81 -0.74 -3.60
N THR A 55 -16.98 -2.05 -3.55
CA THR A 55 -17.64 -2.70 -2.43
C THR A 55 -16.68 -2.75 -1.25
N LEU A 56 -17.07 -2.12 -0.14
CA LEU A 56 -16.31 -2.14 1.10
C LEU A 56 -16.83 -3.24 2.01
N LYS A 57 -15.91 -4.04 2.55
CA LYS A 57 -16.22 -5.06 3.56
C LYS A 57 -15.41 -4.75 4.82
N GLU A 58 -16.07 -4.74 5.95
CA GLU A 58 -15.45 -4.61 7.26
C GLU A 58 -15.20 -5.99 7.87
N ASN A 59 -14.02 -6.17 8.42
CA ASN A 59 -13.70 -7.26 9.34
C ASN A 59 -13.34 -6.68 10.72
N GLU A 60 -12.97 -7.51 11.67
CA GLU A 60 -12.70 -7.09 13.05
C GLU A 60 -11.60 -6.02 13.18
N THR A 61 -10.70 -5.91 12.22
CA THR A 61 -9.51 -5.07 12.30
C THR A 61 -9.36 -4.07 11.17
N ASN A 62 -9.93 -4.33 10.00
CA ASN A 62 -9.69 -3.54 8.80
C ASN A 62 -10.92 -3.43 7.90
N THR A 63 -10.99 -2.35 7.15
CA THR A 63 -11.88 -2.24 5.99
C THR A 63 -11.14 -2.69 4.74
N VAL A 64 -11.77 -3.46 3.90
CA VAL A 64 -11.24 -4.00 2.65
C VAL A 64 -12.05 -3.48 1.48
N ALA A 65 -11.38 -2.89 0.49
CA ALA A 65 -11.97 -2.57 -0.80
C ALA A 65 -11.88 -3.81 -1.71
N VAL A 66 -13.03 -4.41 -2.01
CA VAL A 66 -13.10 -5.61 -2.85
C VAL A 66 -13.00 -5.21 -4.31
N CYS A 67 -12.05 -5.82 -5.02
CA CYS A 67 -11.83 -5.59 -6.44
C CYS A 67 -12.42 -6.72 -7.29
N GLY A 68 -13.26 -6.37 -8.27
CA GLY A 68 -13.79 -7.31 -9.25
C GLY A 68 -12.82 -7.70 -10.38
N GLY A 69 -11.52 -7.37 -10.25
CA GLY A 69 -10.49 -7.67 -11.23
C GLY A 69 -10.23 -6.55 -12.26
N VAL A 70 -11.14 -5.60 -12.38
CA VAL A 70 -11.00 -4.40 -13.22
C VAL A 70 -11.49 -3.19 -12.44
N CYS A 71 -10.71 -2.12 -12.42
CA CYS A 71 -11.08 -0.86 -11.82
C CYS A 71 -10.66 0.33 -12.69
N ASN A 72 -11.39 1.45 -12.55
CA ASN A 72 -10.92 2.72 -13.07
C ASN A 72 -9.66 3.15 -12.27
N ARG A 73 -8.58 3.48 -12.99
CA ARG A 73 -7.31 3.88 -12.36
C ARG A 73 -7.46 5.11 -11.47
N ASP A 74 -8.34 6.05 -11.85
CA ASP A 74 -8.55 7.28 -11.09
C ASP A 74 -9.24 7.02 -9.74
N GLU A 75 -9.98 5.93 -9.62
CA GLU A 75 -10.69 5.51 -8.41
C GLU A 75 -9.93 4.45 -7.59
N ARG A 76 -8.75 4.05 -8.06
CA ARG A 76 -7.95 2.99 -7.44
C ARG A 76 -7.54 3.37 -6.02
N PRO A 77 -7.78 2.49 -5.02
CA PRO A 77 -7.35 2.73 -3.64
C PRO A 77 -5.86 3.01 -3.52
N LEU A 78 -5.49 3.83 -2.55
CA LEU A 78 -4.10 4.19 -2.28
C LEU A 78 -3.23 2.95 -2.05
N SER A 79 -3.76 1.94 -1.33
CA SER A 79 -3.08 0.66 -1.12
C SER A 79 -2.70 -0.04 -2.43
N CYS A 80 -3.59 0.01 -3.44
CA CYS A 80 -3.29 -0.54 -4.78
C CYS A 80 -2.26 0.31 -5.52
N ARG A 81 -2.27 1.63 -5.32
CA ARG A 81 -1.33 2.55 -6.00
C ARG A 81 0.10 2.39 -5.51
N ILE A 82 0.30 2.12 -4.22
CA ILE A 82 1.62 1.91 -3.61
C ILE A 82 2.12 0.46 -3.74
N PHE A 83 1.21 -0.49 -4.01
CA PHE A 83 1.57 -1.91 -4.15
C PHE A 83 2.54 -2.13 -5.33
N PRO A 84 3.57 -2.96 -5.23
CA PRO A 84 3.85 -3.98 -4.21
C PRO A 84 4.75 -3.50 -3.05
N LEU A 85 4.92 -2.21 -2.87
CA LEU A 85 5.63 -1.64 -1.72
C LEU A 85 4.64 -1.15 -0.65
N PHE A 86 5.17 -0.96 0.56
CA PHE A 86 4.48 -0.30 1.65
C PHE A 86 5.40 0.74 2.30
N PRO A 87 4.90 1.94 2.66
CA PRO A 87 5.70 2.97 3.34
C PRO A 87 5.80 2.64 4.82
N MET A 88 6.74 1.77 5.18
CA MET A 88 6.96 1.38 6.57
C MET A 88 7.48 2.54 7.38
N VAL A 89 6.91 2.73 8.56
CA VAL A 89 7.30 3.76 9.52
C VAL A 89 8.19 3.14 10.60
N ILE A 90 9.40 3.64 10.70
CA ILE A 90 10.41 3.14 11.62
C ILE A 90 10.69 4.23 12.66
N GLU A 91 10.44 3.92 13.91
CA GLU A 91 10.76 4.80 15.02
C GLU A 91 12.16 4.49 15.55
N SER A 92 12.98 5.55 15.68
CA SER A 92 14.29 5.43 16.32
C SER A 92 14.12 5.19 17.84
N PRO A 93 14.60 4.07 18.39
CA PRO A 93 14.44 3.78 19.81
C PRO A 93 15.16 4.78 20.71
N ARG A 94 16.17 5.47 20.17
CA ARG A 94 16.97 6.45 20.92
C ARG A 94 16.37 7.86 20.92
N THR A 95 15.72 8.26 19.82
CA THR A 95 15.30 9.66 19.63
C THR A 95 13.80 9.83 19.44
N GLY A 96 13.04 8.76 19.27
CA GLY A 96 11.62 8.80 18.90
C GLY A 96 11.34 9.36 17.51
N ARG A 97 12.37 9.68 16.71
CA ARG A 97 12.19 10.22 15.35
C ARG A 97 11.66 9.14 14.43
N LEU A 98 10.63 9.49 13.69
CA LEU A 98 10.05 8.64 12.67
C LEU A 98 10.78 8.85 11.33
N ARG A 99 11.07 7.76 10.65
CA ARG A 99 11.47 7.76 9.25
C ARG A 99 10.55 6.83 8.45
N VAL A 100 10.42 7.09 7.18
CA VAL A 100 9.61 6.28 6.27
C VAL A 100 10.52 5.65 5.25
N GLU A 101 10.39 4.35 5.08
CA GLU A 101 11.09 3.56 4.06
C GLU A 101 10.07 2.78 3.23
N ALA A 102 10.14 2.90 1.91
CA ALA A 102 9.37 2.05 1.03
C ALA A 102 10.00 0.65 0.98
N MET A 103 9.32 -0.30 1.57
CA MET A 103 9.76 -1.69 1.67
C MET A 103 8.83 -2.60 0.87
N PRO A 104 9.33 -3.74 0.36
CA PRO A 104 8.46 -4.75 -0.23
C PRO A 104 7.34 -5.15 0.74
N ASP A 105 6.11 -5.17 0.27
CA ASP A 105 4.99 -5.67 1.06
C ASP A 105 5.02 -7.20 1.08
N PRO A 106 5.16 -7.86 2.24
CA PRO A 106 5.24 -9.31 2.29
C PRO A 106 3.98 -10.02 1.78
N ARG A 107 2.84 -9.33 1.78
CA ARG A 107 1.60 -9.84 1.18
C ARG A 107 1.70 -9.97 -0.34
N ALA A 108 2.60 -9.20 -0.97
CA ALA A 108 2.85 -9.26 -2.41
C ALA A 108 3.69 -10.46 -2.86
N PHE A 109 4.44 -11.10 -1.98
CA PHE A 109 5.41 -12.14 -2.37
C PHE A 109 4.81 -13.33 -3.10
N ARG A 110 3.55 -13.66 -2.84
CA ARG A 110 2.85 -14.75 -3.52
C ARG A 110 2.05 -14.28 -4.74
N ILE A 111 1.78 -13.00 -4.85
CA ILE A 111 0.84 -12.42 -5.80
C ILE A 111 1.59 -11.70 -6.92
N CYS A 112 2.59 -10.88 -6.57
CA CYS A 112 3.25 -9.99 -7.52
C CYS A 112 4.46 -10.68 -8.18
N PRO A 113 4.44 -10.90 -9.50
CA PRO A 113 5.56 -11.51 -10.23
C PRO A 113 6.87 -10.73 -10.15
N LEU A 114 6.83 -9.41 -9.88
CA LEU A 114 8.03 -8.59 -9.77
C LEU A 114 9.02 -9.12 -8.72
N PHE A 115 8.51 -9.76 -7.66
CA PHE A 115 9.37 -10.36 -6.63
C PHE A 115 9.85 -11.79 -6.98
N ARG A 116 9.20 -12.47 -7.92
CA ARG A 116 9.60 -13.81 -8.35
C ARG A 116 10.63 -13.78 -9.44
N GLU A 117 10.54 -12.80 -10.34
CA GLU A 117 11.30 -12.72 -11.58
C GLU A 117 12.55 -11.84 -11.46
N GLY A 118 12.83 -11.30 -10.25
CA GLY A 118 14.00 -10.46 -10.00
C GLY A 118 13.96 -9.10 -10.72
N ASN A 119 12.77 -8.66 -11.15
CA ASN A 119 12.60 -7.35 -11.74
C ASN A 119 12.84 -6.25 -10.71
N GLU A 120 13.62 -5.26 -11.07
CA GLU A 120 13.84 -4.10 -10.23
C GLU A 120 12.64 -3.15 -10.29
N ILE A 121 12.18 -2.75 -9.10
CA ILE A 121 11.17 -1.70 -8.98
C ILE A 121 11.83 -0.35 -9.28
N ASP A 122 11.16 0.47 -10.08
CA ASP A 122 11.63 1.81 -10.45
C ASP A 122 11.97 2.62 -9.18
N PRO A 123 13.19 3.14 -9.04
CA PRO A 123 13.58 4.00 -7.93
C PRO A 123 12.69 5.24 -7.78
N ALA A 124 12.14 5.76 -8.86
CA ALA A 124 11.19 6.87 -8.81
C ALA A 124 9.88 6.48 -8.11
N PHE A 125 9.37 5.28 -8.39
CA PHE A 125 8.20 4.71 -7.69
C PHE A 125 8.47 4.56 -6.19
N LYS A 126 9.63 3.99 -5.83
CA LYS A 126 10.04 3.84 -4.43
C LYS A 126 10.06 5.18 -3.70
N LYS A 127 10.63 6.22 -4.31
CA LYS A 127 10.65 7.59 -3.75
C LYS A 127 9.25 8.17 -3.57
N GLN A 128 8.34 7.91 -4.50
CA GLN A 128 6.95 8.37 -4.38
C GLN A 128 6.22 7.70 -3.23
N VAL A 129 6.40 6.39 -3.05
CA VAL A 129 5.83 5.66 -1.91
C VAL A 129 6.37 6.21 -0.58
N GLU A 130 7.65 6.53 -0.48
CA GLU A 130 8.22 7.17 0.70
C GLU A 130 7.65 8.58 0.95
N ARG A 131 7.43 9.37 -0.12
CA ARG A 131 6.81 10.69 -0.01
C ARG A 131 5.37 10.60 0.48
N VAL A 132 4.60 9.63 -0.02
CA VAL A 132 3.26 9.31 0.48
C VAL A 132 3.30 9.04 1.98
N GLY A 133 4.14 8.14 2.43
CA GLY A 133 4.24 7.83 3.85
C GLY A 133 4.62 9.06 4.70
N ARG A 134 5.57 9.88 4.24
CA ARG A 134 5.94 11.14 4.91
C ARG A 134 4.78 12.15 4.99
N GLU A 135 3.90 12.15 4.00
CA GLU A 135 2.70 13.00 4.06
C GLU A 135 1.67 12.45 5.05
N LEU A 136 1.42 11.14 5.01
CA LEU A 136 0.44 10.49 5.86
C LEU A 136 0.78 10.58 7.36
N ILE A 137 2.06 10.44 7.74
CA ILE A 137 2.47 10.53 9.16
C ILE A 137 2.26 11.90 9.80
N LYS A 138 1.98 12.95 9.03
CA LYS A 138 1.61 14.27 9.56
C LYS A 138 0.22 14.27 10.21
N ASN A 139 -0.64 13.34 9.82
CA ASN A 139 -1.94 13.11 10.46
C ASN A 139 -1.81 12.01 11.51
N LYS A 140 -2.36 12.23 12.71
CA LYS A 140 -2.21 11.29 13.85
C LYS A 140 -2.84 9.92 13.57
N GLU A 141 -4.04 9.89 13.01
CA GLU A 141 -4.79 8.66 12.73
C GLU A 141 -4.06 7.80 11.68
N LEU A 142 -3.67 8.42 10.56
CA LEU A 142 -2.93 7.75 9.49
C LEU A 142 -1.54 7.30 9.93
N ARG A 143 -0.87 8.09 10.77
CA ARG A 143 0.40 7.70 11.39
C ARG A 143 0.26 6.45 12.24
N ASN A 144 -0.75 6.40 13.11
CA ASN A 144 -1.01 5.23 13.94
C ASN A 144 -1.29 4.00 13.08
N TYR A 145 -2.14 4.14 12.06
CA TYR A 145 -2.41 3.07 11.11
C TYR A 145 -1.13 2.56 10.42
N LEU A 146 -0.24 3.47 9.98
CA LEU A 146 1.03 3.08 9.36
C LEU A 146 1.96 2.37 10.34
N LEU A 147 2.03 2.81 11.60
CA LEU A 147 2.83 2.15 12.64
C LEU A 147 2.32 0.74 12.92
N GLU A 148 1.03 0.58 13.17
CA GLU A 148 0.39 -0.72 13.42
C GLU A 148 0.55 -1.67 12.23
N THR A 149 0.33 -1.17 11.02
CA THR A 149 0.53 -1.97 9.80
C THR A 149 2.00 -2.33 9.61
N THR A 150 2.93 -1.42 9.88
CA THR A 150 4.37 -1.72 9.82
C THR A 150 4.74 -2.86 10.76
N ASP A 151 4.25 -2.84 11.99
CA ASP A 151 4.51 -3.91 12.97
C ASP A 151 3.94 -5.25 12.50
N PHE A 152 2.73 -5.25 11.97
CA PHE A 152 2.11 -6.44 11.38
C PHE A 152 2.93 -6.99 10.18
N LEU A 153 3.35 -6.15 9.26
CA LEU A 153 4.14 -6.58 8.11
C LEU A 153 5.52 -7.10 8.52
N ARG A 154 6.14 -6.49 9.53
CA ARG A 154 7.41 -6.99 10.10
C ARG A 154 7.24 -8.38 10.73
N TYR A 155 6.13 -8.61 11.41
CA TYR A 155 5.78 -9.94 11.90
C TYR A 155 5.66 -10.97 10.76
N LEU A 156 5.01 -10.61 9.65
CA LEU A 156 4.92 -11.48 8.47
C LEU A 156 6.28 -11.81 7.85
N TYR A 157 7.22 -10.87 7.83
CA TYR A 157 8.61 -11.17 7.43
C TYR A 157 9.24 -12.23 8.32
N THR A 158 9.10 -12.11 9.64
CA THR A 158 9.63 -13.08 10.60
C THR A 158 9.05 -14.48 10.41
N VAL A 159 7.74 -14.57 10.16
CA VAL A 159 7.06 -15.85 9.87
C VAL A 159 7.58 -16.46 8.58
N LYS A 160 7.76 -15.66 7.53
CA LYS A 160 8.29 -16.14 6.26
C LYS A 160 9.71 -16.70 6.40
N GLU A 161 10.59 -16.03 7.12
CA GLU A 161 11.96 -16.50 7.38
C GLU A 161 11.99 -17.84 8.12
N LYS A 162 11.03 -18.08 9.02
CA LYS A 162 10.91 -19.34 9.78
C LYS A 162 10.31 -20.49 8.97
N LEU A 163 9.50 -20.20 7.97
CA LEU A 163 8.79 -21.20 7.14
C LEU A 163 9.49 -21.46 5.79
N GLY A 164 10.42 -20.61 5.47
CA GLY A 164 11.14 -20.62 4.19
C GLY A 164 12.24 -21.55 4.08
#